data_52148457d1297b1acd15f1d3af81e604
#
_entry.id   52148457d1297b1acd15f1d3af81e604
#
_cell.length_a   1.000
_cell.length_b   1.000
_cell.length_c   1.000
_cell.angle_alpha   90.00
_cell.angle_beta   90.00
_cell.angle_gamma   90.00
#
_symmetry.space_group_name_H-M   'P 1'
#
loop_
_entity.id
_entity.type
_entity.pdbx_description
1 polymer ?
#
loop_
_entity_poly.entity_id
_entity_poly.type
_entity_poly.pdbx_seq_one_letter_code
_entity_poly.pdbx_strand_id
1 'polypeptide(L)'
;ASQIELAELDASRARLDKAEVLALRAQISPHFIYNALNTIASFVRTDPDRARELILEFADFTRYSFRSSGPYTVLADELRNIDRYLTLERARFGPHLSVTLRVAPEVLNVVVPFLALQPLVENAVRHGLAGRSGGSVEITARDEGSDCLITVEDDGIGMDPDALRSGTGDVLSDGEQAAHVGLSNVDHRLRAAFGNDYGLVVETAPGAGTKVIMRVPKFRSGVRA
;
A
#
# COMPACT_ATOMS: atom_id res chain seq x y z
N ALA A 1 25.32 4.72 33.05
CA ALA A 1 25.52 3.92 31.84
C ALA A 1 26.96 4.14 31.34
N SER A 2 27.69 3.04 31.10
CA SER A 2 29.07 3.14 30.59
C SER A 2 29.04 3.52 29.10
N GLN A 3 30.13 4.09 28.58
CA GLN A 3 30.23 4.39 27.13
C GLN A 3 30.00 3.16 26.24
N ILE A 4 30.26 1.97 26.77
CA ILE A 4 30.05 0.68 26.11
C ILE A 4 28.53 0.38 25.99
N GLU A 5 27.75 0.61 27.06
CA GLU A 5 26.28 0.42 27.03
C GLU A 5 25.58 1.39 26.06
N LEU A 6 26.05 2.63 25.98
CA LEU A 6 25.54 3.61 25.02
C LEU A 6 25.86 3.20 23.58
N ALA A 7 27.07 2.72 23.29
CA ALA A 7 27.47 2.26 21.97
C ALA A 7 26.72 0.99 21.55
N GLU A 8 26.42 0.08 22.47
CA GLU A 8 25.61 -1.12 22.21
C GLU A 8 24.14 -0.76 21.94
N LEU A 9 23.59 0.21 22.67
CA LEU A 9 22.23 0.72 22.43
C LEU A 9 22.10 1.40 21.06
N ASP A 10 23.08 2.22 20.67
CA ASP A 10 23.10 2.88 19.37
C ASP A 10 23.29 1.88 18.23
N ALA A 11 24.15 0.87 18.41
CA ALA A 11 24.33 -0.21 17.45
C ALA A 11 23.05 -1.09 17.30
N SER A 12 22.33 -1.33 18.40
CA SER A 12 21.07 -2.07 18.40
C SER A 12 19.96 -1.27 17.71
N ARG A 13 19.85 0.04 17.98
CA ARG A 13 18.93 0.93 17.28
C ARG A 13 19.20 0.96 15.78
N ALA A 14 20.44 1.16 15.37
CA ALA A 14 20.82 1.17 13.96
C ALA A 14 20.53 -0.17 13.24
N ARG A 15 20.60 -1.30 13.96
CA ARG A 15 20.22 -2.61 13.42
C ARG A 15 18.70 -2.75 13.27
N LEU A 16 17.91 -2.25 14.23
CA LEU A 16 16.45 -2.23 14.16
C LEU A 16 15.97 -1.33 13.02
N ASP A 17 16.51 -0.11 12.91
CA ASP A 17 16.19 0.82 11.83
C ASP A 17 16.50 0.21 10.45
N LYS A 18 17.63 -0.50 10.35
CA LYS A 18 18.04 -1.17 9.12
C LYS A 18 17.15 -2.37 8.77
N ALA A 19 16.72 -3.13 9.77
CA ALA A 19 15.80 -4.25 9.61
C ALA A 19 14.40 -3.75 9.23
N GLU A 20 13.94 -2.63 9.79
CA GLU A 20 12.67 -2.00 9.46
C GLU A 20 12.66 -1.46 8.03
N VAL A 21 13.76 -0.81 7.60
CA VAL A 21 13.94 -0.36 6.20
C VAL A 21 14.00 -1.54 5.22
N LEU A 22 14.63 -2.65 5.60
CA LEU A 22 14.66 -3.86 4.76
C LEU A 22 13.28 -4.52 4.67
N ALA A 23 12.52 -4.55 5.77
CA ALA A 23 11.15 -5.05 5.79
C ALA A 23 10.20 -4.15 4.98
N LEU A 24 10.37 -2.83 5.06
CA LEU A 24 9.65 -1.86 4.22
C LEU A 24 10.00 -2.01 2.73
N ARG A 25 11.27 -2.26 2.41
CA ARG A 25 11.72 -2.53 1.02
C ARG A 25 11.15 -3.83 0.46
N ALA A 26 10.92 -4.83 1.29
CA ALA A 26 10.26 -6.08 0.89
C ALA A 26 8.75 -5.90 0.60
N GLN A 27 8.17 -4.75 0.94
CA GLN A 27 6.77 -4.44 0.66
C GLN A 27 6.48 -4.05 -0.80
N ILE A 28 7.51 -3.65 -1.58
CA ILE A 28 7.31 -3.49 -3.03
C ILE A 28 7.39 -4.88 -3.65
N SER A 29 6.29 -5.32 -4.22
CA SER A 29 6.24 -6.62 -4.89
C SER A 29 7.29 -6.69 -6.00
N PRO A 30 8.27 -7.64 -5.96
CA PRO A 30 9.21 -7.85 -7.06
C PRO A 30 8.49 -8.12 -8.38
N HIS A 31 7.35 -8.76 -8.31
CA HIS A 31 6.50 -9.05 -9.46
C HIS A 31 5.97 -7.75 -10.11
N PHE A 32 5.61 -6.73 -9.32
CA PHE A 32 5.25 -5.42 -9.86
C PHE A 32 6.41 -4.79 -10.65
N ILE A 33 7.62 -4.81 -10.08
CA ILE A 33 8.81 -4.24 -10.74
C ILE A 33 9.03 -4.91 -12.11
N TYR A 34 9.01 -6.25 -12.17
CA TYR A 34 9.16 -6.99 -13.42
C TYR A 34 8.07 -6.65 -14.43
N ASN A 35 6.81 -6.57 -13.99
CA ASN A 35 5.69 -6.25 -14.86
C ASN A 35 5.77 -4.82 -15.40
N ALA A 36 6.11 -3.85 -14.55
CA ALA A 36 6.29 -2.46 -14.97
C ALA A 36 7.38 -2.33 -16.03
N LEU A 37 8.55 -2.95 -15.82
CA LEU A 37 9.65 -2.93 -16.78
C LEU A 37 9.27 -3.61 -18.11
N ASN A 38 8.57 -4.76 -18.07
CA ASN A 38 8.11 -5.45 -19.28
C ASN A 38 7.08 -4.60 -20.03
N THR A 39 6.17 -3.95 -19.31
CA THR A 39 5.17 -3.03 -19.90
C THR A 39 5.87 -1.86 -20.58
N ILE A 40 6.82 -1.20 -19.91
CA ILE A 40 7.61 -0.11 -20.50
C ILE A 40 8.33 -0.60 -21.76
N ALA A 41 8.98 -1.76 -21.69
CA ALA A 41 9.71 -2.33 -22.85
C ALA A 41 8.79 -2.57 -24.05
N SER A 42 7.53 -2.96 -23.84
CA SER A 42 6.56 -3.15 -24.92
C SER A 42 6.24 -1.86 -25.68
N PHE A 43 6.27 -0.70 -25.00
CA PHE A 43 6.02 0.61 -25.61
C PHE A 43 7.25 1.20 -26.33
N VAL A 44 8.47 0.79 -26.03
CA VAL A 44 9.70 1.41 -26.58
C VAL A 44 9.70 1.51 -28.10
N ARG A 45 9.13 0.52 -28.80
CA ARG A 45 9.09 0.50 -30.26
C ARG A 45 7.77 0.99 -30.85
N THR A 46 6.68 0.90 -30.12
CA THR A 46 5.32 1.22 -30.62
C THR A 46 4.86 2.61 -30.24
N ASP A 47 5.27 3.10 -29.06
CA ASP A 47 4.97 4.43 -28.54
C ASP A 47 6.12 4.90 -27.61
N PRO A 48 7.22 5.42 -28.19
CA PRO A 48 8.40 5.85 -27.41
C PRO A 48 8.11 6.98 -26.41
N ASP A 49 7.16 7.87 -26.71
CA ASP A 49 6.81 8.96 -25.82
C ASP A 49 6.09 8.40 -24.57
N ARG A 50 5.19 7.45 -24.76
CA ARG A 50 4.55 6.75 -23.66
C ARG A 50 5.54 5.94 -22.85
N ALA A 51 6.48 5.26 -23.49
CA ALA A 51 7.56 4.53 -22.78
C ALA A 51 8.35 5.50 -21.89
N ARG A 52 8.71 6.69 -22.39
CA ARG A 52 9.43 7.72 -21.64
C ARG A 52 8.63 8.21 -20.43
N GLU A 53 7.35 8.48 -20.59
CA GLU A 53 6.47 8.85 -19.47
C GLU A 53 6.45 7.78 -18.38
N LEU A 54 6.26 6.52 -18.77
CA LEU A 54 6.21 5.40 -17.83
C LEU A 54 7.56 5.18 -17.11
N ILE A 55 8.70 5.42 -17.76
CA ILE A 55 10.02 5.39 -17.11
C ILE A 55 10.10 6.45 -16.01
N LEU A 56 9.63 7.66 -16.28
CA LEU A 56 9.65 8.75 -15.28
C LEU A 56 8.74 8.43 -14.09
N GLU A 57 7.52 7.94 -14.34
CA GLU A 57 6.61 7.49 -13.29
C GLU A 57 7.20 6.35 -12.46
N PHE A 58 7.85 5.36 -13.09
CA PHE A 58 8.52 4.28 -12.40
C PHE A 58 9.71 4.77 -11.56
N ALA A 59 10.51 5.69 -12.09
CA ALA A 59 11.62 6.29 -11.36
C ALA A 59 11.14 7.07 -10.12
N ASP A 60 10.06 7.86 -10.24
CA ASP A 60 9.51 8.62 -9.14
C ASP A 60 8.81 7.72 -8.10
N PHE A 61 8.12 6.67 -8.56
CA PHE A 61 7.56 5.63 -7.68
C PHE A 61 8.65 4.97 -6.84
N THR A 62 9.73 4.51 -7.48
CA THR A 62 10.84 3.85 -6.78
C THR A 62 11.57 4.81 -5.84
N ARG A 63 11.79 6.06 -6.25
CA ARG A 63 12.41 7.08 -5.40
C ARG A 63 11.59 7.34 -4.14
N TYR A 64 10.27 7.43 -4.26
CA TYR A 64 9.38 7.58 -3.10
C TYR A 64 9.46 6.36 -2.19
N SER A 65 9.32 5.17 -2.76
CA SER A 65 9.24 3.91 -2.02
C SER A 65 10.53 3.55 -1.29
N PHE A 66 11.69 4.00 -1.79
CA PHE A 66 13.00 3.76 -1.17
C PHE A 66 13.54 4.96 -0.37
N ARG A 67 12.75 6.00 -0.17
CA ARG A 67 13.18 7.14 0.64
C ARG A 67 13.41 6.73 2.09
N SER A 68 14.38 7.39 2.74
CA SER A 68 14.76 7.14 4.15
C SER A 68 14.12 8.14 5.13
N SER A 69 13.01 8.76 4.79
CA SER A 69 12.40 9.87 5.53
C SER A 69 11.33 9.38 6.51
N GLY A 70 11.74 8.94 7.70
CA GLY A 70 10.83 8.71 8.82
C GLY A 70 9.72 7.68 8.63
N PRO A 71 9.02 7.31 9.72
CA PRO A 71 7.97 6.30 9.68
C PRO A 71 6.60 6.84 9.22
N TYR A 72 6.45 8.15 9.05
CA TYR A 72 5.19 8.81 8.71
C TYR A 72 5.31 9.71 7.49
N THR A 73 4.15 9.99 6.88
CA THR A 73 4.01 10.90 5.75
C THR A 73 2.60 11.51 5.75
N VAL A 74 2.33 12.48 4.89
CA VAL A 74 0.96 12.98 4.70
C VAL A 74 0.21 12.15 3.66
N LEU A 75 -1.11 12.05 3.82
CA LEU A 75 -1.98 11.30 2.90
C LEU A 75 -1.81 11.75 1.44
N ALA A 76 -1.61 13.03 1.20
CA ALA A 76 -1.37 13.55 -0.16
C ALA A 76 -0.16 12.91 -0.84
N ASP A 77 0.92 12.62 -0.11
CA ASP A 77 2.13 12.01 -0.66
C ASP A 77 1.91 10.52 -0.96
N GLU A 78 1.21 9.80 -0.07
CA GLU A 78 0.80 8.41 -0.33
C GLU A 78 -0.07 8.32 -1.58
N LEU A 79 -1.09 9.19 -1.70
CA LEU A 79 -1.98 9.21 -2.86
C LEU A 79 -1.25 9.53 -4.17
N ARG A 80 -0.26 10.44 -4.12
CA ARG A 80 0.58 10.73 -5.29
C ARG A 80 1.42 9.51 -5.71
N ASN A 81 1.92 8.76 -4.74
CA ASN A 81 2.65 7.52 -5.04
C ASN A 81 1.73 6.43 -5.59
N ILE A 82 0.50 6.32 -5.05
CA ILE A 82 -0.53 5.42 -5.56
C ILE A 82 -0.92 5.77 -7.00
N ASP A 83 -1.04 7.05 -7.35
CA ASP A 83 -1.35 7.48 -8.72
C ASP A 83 -0.26 7.04 -9.72
N ARG A 84 1.02 7.15 -9.35
CA ARG A 84 2.13 6.63 -10.15
C ARG A 84 2.05 5.12 -10.34
N TYR A 85 1.81 4.38 -9.27
CA TYR A 85 1.60 2.93 -9.33
C TYR A 85 0.45 2.57 -10.27
N LEU A 86 -0.69 3.23 -10.14
CA LEU A 86 -1.88 2.99 -10.96
C LEU A 86 -1.65 3.39 -12.43
N THR A 87 -0.84 4.40 -12.70
CA THR A 87 -0.45 4.78 -14.07
C THR A 87 0.32 3.63 -14.77
N LEU A 88 1.22 2.98 -14.05
CA LEU A 88 1.96 1.81 -14.54
C LEU A 88 1.05 0.60 -14.75
N GLU A 89 0.15 0.32 -13.81
CA GLU A 89 -0.80 -0.79 -13.91
C GLU A 89 -1.87 -0.55 -15.01
N ARG A 90 -2.34 0.69 -15.18
CA ARG A 90 -3.22 1.04 -16.32
C ARG A 90 -2.53 0.86 -17.67
N ALA A 91 -1.23 1.16 -17.77
CA ALA A 91 -0.48 0.90 -19.00
C ALA A 91 -0.37 -0.60 -19.30
N ARG A 92 -0.33 -1.45 -18.26
CA ARG A 92 -0.27 -2.90 -18.36
C ARG A 92 -1.62 -3.53 -18.71
N PHE A 93 -2.67 -3.15 -17.99
CA PHE A 93 -3.99 -3.77 -18.10
C PHE A 93 -4.91 -3.07 -19.09
N GLY A 94 -4.58 -1.85 -19.51
CA GLY A 94 -5.40 -1.06 -20.43
C GLY A 94 -6.81 -0.84 -19.90
N PRO A 95 -7.85 -1.05 -20.74
CA PRO A 95 -9.24 -0.81 -20.36
C PRO A 95 -9.79 -1.82 -19.34
N HIS A 96 -9.06 -2.88 -19.03
CA HIS A 96 -9.48 -3.90 -18.07
C HIS A 96 -9.37 -3.45 -16.61
N LEU A 97 -8.62 -2.38 -16.32
CA LEU A 97 -8.51 -1.80 -14.98
C LEU A 97 -9.23 -0.46 -14.92
N SER A 98 -10.37 -0.42 -14.23
CA SER A 98 -11.07 0.82 -13.88
C SER A 98 -10.67 1.27 -12.47
N VAL A 99 -10.27 2.53 -12.31
CA VAL A 99 -9.92 3.08 -11.00
C VAL A 99 -10.65 4.39 -10.77
N THR A 100 -11.32 4.48 -9.64
CA THR A 100 -11.99 5.69 -9.15
C THR A 100 -11.30 6.20 -7.88
N LEU A 101 -10.94 7.48 -7.86
CA LEU A 101 -10.35 8.14 -6.69
C LEU A 101 -11.28 9.27 -6.24
N ARG A 102 -11.74 9.22 -4.98
CA ARG A 102 -12.59 10.26 -4.36
C ARG A 102 -12.02 10.65 -3.03
N VAL A 103 -11.36 11.78 -2.97
CA VAL A 103 -10.66 12.27 -1.78
C VAL A 103 -11.17 13.65 -1.40
N ALA A 104 -11.60 13.79 -0.16
CA ALA A 104 -11.98 15.09 0.40
C ALA A 104 -10.71 15.94 0.60
N PRO A 105 -10.66 17.19 0.12
CA PRO A 105 -9.46 18.03 0.21
C PRO A 105 -8.95 18.25 1.62
N GLU A 106 -9.84 18.31 2.60
CA GLU A 106 -9.53 18.56 4.01
C GLU A 106 -8.73 17.46 4.69
N VAL A 107 -8.70 16.24 4.12
CA VAL A 107 -7.94 15.12 4.70
C VAL A 107 -6.56 14.92 4.08
N LEU A 108 -6.18 15.69 3.08
CA LEU A 108 -4.92 15.54 2.36
C LEU A 108 -3.67 15.69 3.25
N ASN A 109 -3.77 16.50 4.30
CA ASN A 109 -2.68 16.75 5.26
C ASN A 109 -2.69 15.79 6.47
N VAL A 110 -3.60 14.83 6.50
CA VAL A 110 -3.63 13.84 7.57
C VAL A 110 -2.36 12.99 7.54
N VAL A 111 -1.77 12.77 8.71
CA VAL A 111 -0.54 11.98 8.84
C VAL A 111 -0.88 10.50 8.88
N VAL A 112 -0.23 9.73 8.03
CA VAL A 112 -0.39 8.28 7.92
C VAL A 112 0.97 7.59 8.03
N PRO A 113 1.03 6.31 8.41
CA PRO A 113 2.27 5.54 8.32
C PRO A 113 2.75 5.46 6.87
N PHE A 114 4.06 5.62 6.67
CA PHE A 114 4.67 5.60 5.35
C PHE A 114 4.41 4.26 4.63
N LEU A 115 4.03 4.28 3.36
CA LEU A 115 3.61 3.10 2.56
C LEU A 115 2.46 2.30 3.21
N ALA A 116 1.49 2.98 3.85
CA ALA A 116 0.32 2.31 4.41
C ALA A 116 -0.72 1.97 3.34
N LEU A 117 -0.91 2.84 2.35
CA LEU A 117 -1.89 2.63 1.28
C LEU A 117 -1.42 1.66 0.21
N GLN A 118 -0.12 1.61 -0.05
CA GLN A 118 0.45 0.82 -1.14
C GLN A 118 0.02 -0.66 -1.10
N PRO A 119 0.16 -1.41 0.01
CA PRO A 119 -0.25 -2.81 0.08
C PRO A 119 -1.76 -3.01 -0.13
N LEU A 120 -2.58 -2.05 0.33
CA LEU A 120 -4.03 -2.12 0.17
C LEU A 120 -4.42 -2.02 -1.31
N VAL A 121 -3.83 -1.06 -2.03
CA VAL A 121 -4.11 -0.84 -3.45
C VAL A 121 -3.53 -1.95 -4.33
N GLU A 122 -2.31 -2.43 -4.02
CA GLU A 122 -1.72 -3.58 -4.71
C GLU A 122 -2.60 -4.83 -4.60
N ASN A 123 -3.14 -5.09 -3.40
CA ASN A 123 -4.07 -6.19 -3.19
C ASN A 123 -5.37 -6.03 -3.99
N ALA A 124 -5.96 -4.84 -3.97
CA ALA A 124 -7.18 -4.53 -4.70
C ALA A 124 -7.00 -4.70 -6.21
N VAL A 125 -5.90 -4.20 -6.80
CA VAL A 125 -5.60 -4.38 -8.22
C VAL A 125 -5.38 -5.84 -8.57
N ARG A 126 -4.62 -6.58 -7.75
CA ARG A 126 -4.33 -7.99 -8.00
C ARG A 126 -5.57 -8.86 -7.91
N HIS A 127 -6.38 -8.69 -6.88
CA HIS A 127 -7.57 -9.52 -6.64
C HIS A 127 -8.77 -9.06 -7.46
N GLY A 128 -8.89 -7.76 -7.74
CA GLY A 128 -9.91 -7.20 -8.62
C GLY A 128 -9.83 -7.72 -10.06
N LEU A 129 -8.60 -8.03 -10.53
CA LEU A 129 -8.36 -8.52 -11.89
C LEU A 129 -8.15 -10.03 -11.97
N ALA A 130 -8.05 -10.74 -10.86
CA ALA A 130 -7.73 -12.18 -10.84
C ALA A 130 -8.81 -13.02 -11.53
N GLY A 131 -8.43 -13.68 -12.64
CA GLY A 131 -9.31 -14.60 -13.38
C GLY A 131 -10.50 -13.94 -14.07
N ARG A 132 -10.50 -12.62 -14.24
CA ARG A 132 -11.60 -11.84 -14.84
C ARG A 132 -11.14 -11.06 -16.06
N SER A 133 -12.08 -10.72 -16.93
CA SER A 133 -11.83 -9.89 -18.12
C SER A 133 -11.66 -8.40 -17.80
N GLY A 134 -11.87 -7.99 -16.55
CA GLY A 134 -11.71 -6.64 -16.06
C GLY A 134 -12.15 -6.52 -14.61
N GLY A 135 -11.73 -5.45 -13.93
CA GLY A 135 -12.08 -5.17 -12.55
C GLY A 135 -12.04 -3.68 -12.25
N SER A 136 -12.67 -3.31 -11.15
CA SER A 136 -12.68 -1.93 -10.65
C SER A 136 -12.07 -1.84 -9.25
N VAL A 137 -11.35 -0.74 -9.02
CA VAL A 137 -10.83 -0.37 -7.72
C VAL A 137 -11.31 1.04 -7.39
N GLU A 138 -11.93 1.19 -6.24
CA GLU A 138 -12.34 2.49 -5.73
C GLU A 138 -11.52 2.84 -4.48
N ILE A 139 -10.92 4.02 -4.48
CA ILE A 139 -10.16 4.56 -3.34
C ILE A 139 -10.89 5.81 -2.87
N THR A 140 -11.29 5.83 -1.61
CA THR A 140 -11.94 7.00 -1.02
C THR A 140 -11.21 7.45 0.24
N ALA A 141 -11.21 8.76 0.49
CA ALA A 141 -10.77 9.31 1.77
C ALA A 141 -11.70 10.45 2.17
N ARG A 142 -12.26 10.38 3.36
CA ARG A 142 -13.26 11.34 3.84
C ARG A 142 -13.02 11.75 5.28
N ASP A 143 -13.54 12.92 5.63
CA ASP A 143 -13.57 13.42 7.00
C ASP A 143 -14.69 12.73 7.80
N GLU A 144 -14.35 12.19 8.96
CA GLU A 144 -15.29 11.66 9.94
C GLU A 144 -15.05 12.26 11.34
N GLY A 145 -15.17 13.60 11.42
CA GLY A 145 -15.05 14.32 12.68
C GLY A 145 -13.60 14.38 13.20
N SER A 146 -13.25 13.60 14.21
CA SER A 146 -11.88 13.51 14.74
C SER A 146 -10.94 12.68 13.84
N ASP A 147 -11.52 11.87 12.97
CA ASP A 147 -10.80 10.88 12.18
C ASP A 147 -10.91 11.14 10.68
N CYS A 148 -9.99 10.58 9.93
CA CYS A 148 -10.06 10.38 8.50
C CYS A 148 -10.34 8.90 8.22
N LEU A 149 -11.35 8.63 7.41
CA LEU A 149 -11.66 7.29 6.93
C LEU A 149 -11.15 7.13 5.50
N ILE A 150 -10.27 6.17 5.31
CA ILE A 150 -9.70 5.80 3.99
C ILE A 150 -10.20 4.41 3.65
N THR A 151 -10.77 4.25 2.46
CA THR A 151 -11.26 2.95 1.96
C THR A 151 -10.61 2.61 0.65
N VAL A 152 -10.26 1.32 0.50
CA VAL A 152 -9.87 0.72 -0.78
C VAL A 152 -10.79 -0.45 -1.02
N GLU A 153 -11.54 -0.41 -2.11
CA GLU A 153 -12.56 -1.41 -2.45
C GLU A 153 -12.31 -1.94 -3.86
N ASP A 154 -12.37 -3.25 -4.03
CA ASP A 154 -12.34 -3.94 -5.33
C ASP A 154 -13.60 -4.79 -5.53
N ASP A 155 -13.97 -4.99 -6.77
CA ASP A 155 -15.07 -5.86 -7.20
C ASP A 155 -14.62 -7.28 -7.58
N GLY A 156 -13.49 -7.72 -7.02
CA GLY A 156 -12.83 -8.97 -7.37
C GLY A 156 -13.51 -10.23 -6.84
N ILE A 157 -12.71 -11.31 -6.76
CA ILE A 157 -13.21 -12.62 -6.33
C ILE A 157 -13.57 -12.68 -4.85
N GLY A 158 -13.14 -11.71 -4.05
CA GLY A 158 -13.27 -11.74 -2.58
C GLY A 158 -12.47 -12.86 -1.93
N MET A 159 -12.62 -12.97 -0.62
CA MET A 159 -11.92 -13.97 0.20
C MET A 159 -12.90 -14.57 1.21
N ASP A 160 -12.55 -15.78 1.70
CA ASP A 160 -13.26 -16.36 2.83
C ASP A 160 -12.85 -15.62 4.13
N PRO A 161 -13.79 -14.99 4.85
CA PRO A 161 -13.50 -14.27 6.09
C PRO A 161 -12.88 -15.14 7.18
N ASP A 162 -13.19 -16.43 7.22
CA ASP A 162 -12.67 -17.36 8.24
C ASP A 162 -11.23 -17.76 7.93
N ALA A 163 -10.85 -17.90 6.65
CA ALA A 163 -9.46 -18.07 6.24
C ALA A 163 -8.61 -16.85 6.61
N LEU A 164 -9.19 -15.65 6.51
CA LEU A 164 -8.54 -14.38 6.89
C LEU A 164 -8.25 -14.32 8.41
N ARG A 165 -9.16 -14.82 9.24
CA ARG A 165 -9.04 -14.80 10.72
C ARG A 165 -8.12 -15.86 11.27
N SER A 166 -8.12 -17.04 10.67
CA SER A 166 -7.39 -18.19 11.19
C SER A 166 -5.88 -18.12 10.98
N GLY A 167 -5.39 -17.27 10.06
CA GLY A 167 -3.96 -17.18 9.74
C GLY A 167 -3.33 -18.52 9.33
N THR A 168 -4.17 -19.54 9.10
CA THR A 168 -3.72 -20.90 8.75
C THR A 168 -3.27 -20.93 7.30
N GLY A 169 -2.02 -20.54 7.10
CA GLY A 169 -1.36 -20.43 5.81
C GLY A 169 -1.08 -21.72 5.05
N ASP A 170 -1.70 -22.84 5.42
CA ASP A 170 -1.41 -24.13 4.77
C ASP A 170 -2.23 -24.37 3.48
N VAL A 171 -3.17 -23.48 3.14
CA VAL A 171 -4.05 -23.63 1.97
C VAL A 171 -4.03 -22.40 1.05
N LEU A 172 -3.33 -21.33 1.43
CA LEU A 172 -3.28 -20.10 0.63
C LEU A 172 -2.20 -20.22 -0.45
N SER A 173 -2.50 -19.78 -1.67
CA SER A 173 -1.50 -19.61 -2.72
C SER A 173 -0.43 -18.59 -2.29
N ASP A 174 0.79 -18.67 -2.86
CA ASP A 174 1.88 -17.70 -2.58
C ASP A 174 1.44 -16.24 -2.65
N GLY A 175 0.49 -15.94 -3.54
CA GLY A 175 -0.08 -14.61 -3.70
C GLY A 175 -1.00 -14.17 -2.57
N GLU A 176 -1.79 -15.09 -2.01
CA GLU A 176 -2.70 -14.82 -0.88
C GLU A 176 -1.93 -14.67 0.42
N GLN A 177 -0.85 -15.44 0.61
CA GLN A 177 0.05 -15.29 1.75
C GLN A 177 0.74 -13.91 1.73
N ALA A 178 1.23 -13.46 0.58
CA ALA A 178 1.84 -12.15 0.45
C ALA A 178 0.85 -11.00 0.73
N ALA A 179 -0.41 -11.14 0.30
CA ALA A 179 -1.49 -10.20 0.60
C ALA A 179 -1.78 -10.11 2.10
N HIS A 180 -1.87 -11.27 2.75
CA HIS A 180 -2.15 -11.37 4.18
C HIS A 180 -1.04 -10.72 5.01
N VAL A 181 0.22 -10.95 4.66
CA VAL A 181 1.38 -10.33 5.32
C VAL A 181 1.37 -8.81 5.13
N GLY A 182 1.03 -8.33 3.94
CA GLY A 182 0.96 -6.89 3.65
C GLY A 182 -0.10 -6.18 4.50
N LEU A 183 -1.32 -6.70 4.57
CA LEU A 183 -2.41 -6.13 5.37
C LEU A 183 -2.11 -6.22 6.87
N SER A 184 -1.59 -7.34 7.36
CA SER A 184 -1.21 -7.53 8.75
C SER A 184 -0.14 -6.52 9.20
N ASN A 185 0.86 -6.27 8.36
CA ASN A 185 1.89 -5.26 8.65
C ASN A 185 1.31 -3.85 8.75
N VAL A 186 0.38 -3.48 7.87
CA VAL A 186 -0.28 -2.18 7.94
C VAL A 186 -1.14 -2.08 9.21
N ASP A 187 -1.91 -3.10 9.55
CA ASP A 187 -2.71 -3.14 10.78
C ASP A 187 -1.85 -2.95 12.03
N HIS A 188 -0.75 -3.70 12.13
CA HIS A 188 0.22 -3.58 13.23
C HIS A 188 0.79 -2.16 13.35
N ARG A 189 1.17 -1.54 12.25
CA ARG A 189 1.75 -0.20 12.23
C ARG A 189 0.73 0.87 12.61
N LEU A 190 -0.52 0.74 12.18
CA LEU A 190 -1.61 1.63 12.58
C LEU A 190 -1.85 1.57 14.09
N ARG A 191 -1.93 0.37 14.66
CA ARG A 191 -2.11 0.18 16.11
C ARG A 191 -0.91 0.70 16.91
N ALA A 192 0.29 0.47 16.43
CA ALA A 192 1.51 0.99 17.07
C ALA A 192 1.55 2.53 17.03
N ALA A 193 1.16 3.13 15.90
CA ALA A 193 1.17 4.59 15.74
C ALA A 193 0.04 5.28 16.50
N PHE A 194 -1.19 4.75 16.45
CA PHE A 194 -2.39 5.46 16.85
C PHE A 194 -3.15 4.81 18.02
N GLY A 195 -2.79 3.59 18.41
CA GLY A 195 -3.44 2.82 19.47
C GLY A 195 -4.30 1.69 18.94
N ASN A 196 -4.72 0.79 19.84
CA ASN A 196 -5.41 -0.44 19.48
C ASN A 196 -6.80 -0.25 18.83
N ASP A 197 -7.40 0.92 18.99
CA ASP A 197 -8.68 1.27 18.35
C ASP A 197 -8.53 1.60 16.86
N TYR A 198 -7.29 1.81 16.39
CA TYR A 198 -6.94 2.09 15.02
C TYR A 198 -6.26 0.88 14.39
N GLY A 199 -6.94 0.26 13.46
CA GLY A 199 -6.45 -0.88 12.71
C GLY A 199 -7.18 -0.96 11.38
N LEU A 200 -6.94 -2.03 10.64
CA LEU A 200 -7.67 -2.31 9.42
C LEU A 200 -8.97 -3.05 9.74
N VAL A 201 -10.04 -2.67 9.04
CA VAL A 201 -11.26 -3.48 8.95
C VAL A 201 -11.36 -4.00 7.53
N VAL A 202 -11.53 -5.31 7.38
CA VAL A 202 -11.66 -5.97 6.08
C VAL A 202 -13.05 -6.57 5.97
N GLU A 203 -13.79 -6.11 4.98
CA GLU A 203 -15.11 -6.62 4.60
C GLU A 203 -14.96 -7.36 3.28
N THR A 204 -15.21 -8.66 3.27
CA THR A 204 -15.05 -9.51 2.08
C THR A 204 -15.93 -10.75 2.17
N ALA A 205 -16.33 -11.27 1.03
CA ALA A 205 -16.96 -12.57 0.89
C ALA A 205 -16.64 -13.13 -0.50
N PRO A 206 -16.64 -14.47 -0.68
CA PRO A 206 -16.43 -15.08 -1.98
C PRO A 206 -17.39 -14.52 -3.05
N GLY A 207 -16.84 -14.00 -4.15
CA GLY A 207 -17.58 -13.40 -5.26
C GLY A 207 -18.10 -11.97 -5.02
N ALA A 208 -17.85 -11.36 -3.85
CA ALA A 208 -18.35 -10.04 -3.51
C ALA A 208 -17.28 -8.93 -3.53
N GLY A 209 -16.04 -9.28 -3.87
CA GLY A 209 -14.92 -8.35 -3.79
C GLY A 209 -14.40 -8.15 -2.36
N THR A 210 -13.54 -7.17 -2.20
CA THR A 210 -12.93 -6.85 -0.90
C THR A 210 -12.94 -5.35 -0.66
N LYS A 211 -13.31 -4.96 0.55
CA LYS A 211 -13.23 -3.59 1.04
C LYS A 211 -12.35 -3.53 2.27
N VAL A 212 -11.27 -2.77 2.18
CA VAL A 212 -10.37 -2.51 3.29
C VAL A 212 -10.58 -1.09 3.78
N ILE A 213 -10.83 -0.95 5.06
CA ILE A 213 -11.09 0.32 5.73
C ILE A 213 -9.95 0.62 6.69
N MET A 214 -9.33 1.77 6.51
CA MET A 214 -8.28 2.31 7.38
C MET A 214 -8.79 3.61 8.02
N ARG A 215 -8.85 3.64 9.34
CA ARG A 215 -9.18 4.84 10.10
C ARG A 215 -7.93 5.41 10.76
N VAL A 216 -7.70 6.70 10.64
CA VAL A 216 -6.57 7.40 11.25
C VAL A 216 -7.04 8.69 11.90
N PRO A 217 -6.49 9.09 13.05
CA PRO A 217 -6.86 10.36 13.71
C PRO A 217 -6.30 11.53 12.90
N LYS A 218 -7.08 12.59 12.69
CA LYS A 218 -6.63 13.81 12.00
C LYS A 218 -5.56 14.56 12.79
N PHE A 219 -5.59 14.44 14.12
CA PHE A 219 -4.64 15.09 14.99
C PHE A 219 -4.16 14.14 16.07
N ARG A 220 -2.85 13.93 16.15
CA ARG A 220 -2.24 13.19 17.24
C ARG A 220 -0.92 13.87 17.66
N SER A 221 -0.79 14.14 18.95
CA SER A 221 0.44 14.66 19.54
C SER A 221 1.57 13.62 19.38
N GLY A 222 2.75 14.08 18.93
CA GLY A 222 3.93 13.25 18.78
C GLY A 222 4.06 12.49 17.45
N VAL A 223 3.03 12.47 16.59
CA VAL A 223 3.09 11.90 15.25
C VAL A 223 3.22 13.05 14.25
N ARG A 224 4.35 13.13 13.53
CA ARG A 224 4.62 14.16 12.50
C ARG A 224 5.14 13.48 11.24
N ALA A 225 4.76 14.05 10.09
CA ALA A 225 5.28 13.65 8.78
C ALA A 225 6.69 14.22 8.55
#